data_c218c6d9f2ddf07b04ce2a59b35c5b3f
#
_entry.id   c218c6d9f2ddf07b04ce2a59b35c5b3f
#
_cell.length_a   1.000
_cell.length_b   1.000
_cell.length_c   1.000
_cell.angle_alpha   90.00
_cell.angle_beta   90.00
_cell.angle_gamma   90.00
#
_symmetry.space_group_name_H-M   'P 1'
#
loop_
_entity.id
_entity.type
_entity.pdbx_description
1 polymer ?
#
loop_
_entity_poly.entity_id
_entity_poly.type
_entity_poly.pdbx_seq_one_letter_code
_entity_poly.pdbx_strand_id
1 'polypeptide(L)'
;MATRLSIGIVSAGRVGSALGSALRAAGHTIVGAHAPSEASLDRLGAMLPGVPALSVEEVARRAEVLLFAVPDDELGPLVEGLAKLGCFTAGQLAIHVAGRYGVSVLEPAARAGALTLAVHPAMTFTGTSLDVARLVGCPFAVTAPATLLPIGQALVTETGGTPVVVAEEDRGLYHAALAHGANHLVTLVAQSMRVLEALGVEAPGAYLAPLLQAALDGTLSSGESALTGPVA
;
A
#
# COMPACT_ATOMS: atom_id res chain seq x y z
N MET A 1 -3.02 12.34 24.82
CA MET A 1 -3.89 12.17 23.65
C MET A 1 -2.99 12.19 22.43
N ALA A 2 -3.10 11.23 21.52
CA ALA A 2 -2.36 11.28 20.24
C ALA A 2 -2.83 12.50 19.44
N THR A 3 -1.89 13.20 18.81
CA THR A 3 -2.19 14.37 17.97
C THR A 3 -2.97 13.90 16.76
N ARG A 4 -4.14 14.45 16.48
CA ARG A 4 -4.94 14.17 15.29
C ARG A 4 -4.46 15.04 14.14
N LEU A 5 -4.18 14.39 13.00
CA LEU A 5 -3.61 15.03 11.82
C LEU A 5 -4.68 15.20 10.74
N SER A 6 -4.53 16.26 9.93
CA SER A 6 -5.28 16.44 8.70
C SER A 6 -4.56 15.76 7.55
N ILE A 7 -5.22 14.78 6.93
CA ILE A 7 -4.63 13.90 5.90
C ILE A 7 -5.29 14.15 4.56
N GLY A 8 -4.48 14.39 3.55
CA GLY A 8 -4.88 14.46 2.15
C GLY A 8 -4.46 13.19 1.40
N ILE A 9 -5.35 12.63 0.60
CA ILE A 9 -5.09 11.40 -0.15
C ILE A 9 -4.87 11.74 -1.61
N VAL A 10 -3.68 11.47 -2.11
CA VAL A 10 -3.33 11.60 -3.53
C VAL A 10 -3.52 10.26 -4.20
N SER A 11 -4.61 10.15 -4.95
CA SER A 11 -5.23 8.95 -5.53
C SER A 11 -6.09 8.14 -4.55
N ALA A 12 -7.43 8.31 -4.64
CA ALA A 12 -8.43 7.48 -3.98
C ALA A 12 -8.60 6.12 -4.71
N GLY A 13 -7.47 5.50 -5.05
CA GLY A 13 -7.40 4.15 -5.59
C GLY A 13 -7.71 3.10 -4.51
N ARG A 14 -7.41 1.82 -4.80
CA ARG A 14 -7.65 0.71 -3.86
C ARG A 14 -6.90 0.91 -2.54
N VAL A 15 -5.63 1.27 -2.62
CA VAL A 15 -4.76 1.47 -1.45
C VAL A 15 -5.12 2.75 -0.71
N GLY A 16 -5.21 3.88 -1.42
CA GLY A 16 -5.47 5.19 -0.82
C GLY A 16 -6.79 5.25 -0.06
N SER A 17 -7.87 4.66 -0.62
CA SER A 17 -9.17 4.61 0.05
C SER A 17 -9.15 3.70 1.29
N ALA A 18 -8.49 2.55 1.24
CA ALA A 18 -8.40 1.64 2.38
C ALA A 18 -7.60 2.25 3.54
N LEU A 19 -6.41 2.79 3.24
CA LEU A 19 -5.57 3.47 4.25
C LEU A 19 -6.25 4.73 4.79
N GLY A 20 -6.88 5.54 3.94
CA GLY A 20 -7.65 6.70 4.36
C GLY A 20 -8.80 6.33 5.31
N SER A 21 -9.52 5.23 5.02
CA SER A 21 -10.57 4.70 5.90
C SER A 21 -10.02 4.26 7.25
N ALA A 22 -8.90 3.53 7.27
CA ALA A 22 -8.26 3.08 8.51
C ALA A 22 -7.77 4.27 9.35
N LEU A 23 -7.10 5.24 8.74
CA LEU A 23 -6.62 6.46 9.41
C LEU A 23 -7.79 7.31 9.94
N ARG A 24 -8.90 7.41 9.19
CA ARG A 24 -10.12 8.07 9.67
C ARG A 24 -10.72 7.34 10.88
N ALA A 25 -10.77 6.02 10.84
CA ALA A 25 -11.24 5.19 11.97
C ALA A 25 -10.35 5.36 13.21
N ALA A 26 -9.03 5.55 13.02
CA ALA A 26 -8.08 5.91 14.07
C ALA A 26 -8.29 7.34 14.62
N GLY A 27 -9.16 8.15 13.99
CA GLY A 27 -9.59 9.47 14.44
C GLY A 27 -8.88 10.64 13.74
N HIS A 28 -8.09 10.40 12.69
CA HIS A 28 -7.56 11.47 11.85
C HIS A 28 -8.65 12.09 10.97
N THR A 29 -8.43 13.31 10.49
CA THR A 29 -9.35 14.00 9.60
C THR A 29 -8.88 13.85 8.15
N ILE A 30 -9.70 13.27 7.28
CA ILE A 30 -9.40 13.25 5.84
C ILE A 30 -9.95 14.53 5.21
N VAL A 31 -9.06 15.46 4.85
CA VAL A 31 -9.42 16.81 4.39
C VAL A 31 -9.76 16.90 2.91
N GLY A 32 -9.45 15.87 2.15
CA GLY A 32 -9.76 15.74 0.73
C GLY A 32 -9.00 14.58 0.09
N ALA A 33 -9.47 14.18 -1.07
CA ALA A 33 -8.84 13.13 -1.85
C ALA A 33 -8.86 13.46 -3.34
N HIS A 34 -7.78 13.14 -4.05
CA HIS A 34 -7.76 13.18 -5.51
C HIS A 34 -8.30 11.85 -6.06
N ALA A 35 -9.29 11.94 -6.94
CA ALA A 35 -9.96 10.78 -7.55
C ALA A 35 -10.08 11.01 -9.06
N PRO A 36 -9.09 10.57 -9.87
CA PRO A 36 -8.99 10.95 -11.29
C PRO A 36 -9.94 10.18 -12.22
N SER A 37 -10.60 9.12 -11.76
CA SER A 37 -11.51 8.30 -12.56
C SER A 37 -12.85 8.08 -11.86
N GLU A 38 -13.89 7.75 -12.63
CA GLU A 38 -15.21 7.39 -12.11
C GLU A 38 -15.09 6.27 -11.06
N ALA A 39 -14.36 5.21 -11.35
CA ALA A 39 -14.12 4.12 -10.40
C ALA A 39 -13.41 4.57 -9.10
N SER A 40 -12.58 5.61 -9.14
CA SER A 40 -11.96 6.18 -7.93
C SER A 40 -12.91 7.11 -7.17
N LEU A 41 -13.81 7.81 -7.87
CA LEU A 41 -14.88 8.61 -7.27
C LEU A 41 -15.90 7.72 -6.55
N ASP A 42 -16.34 6.64 -7.19
CA ASP A 42 -17.26 5.66 -6.59
C ASP A 42 -16.65 5.07 -5.31
N ARG A 43 -15.37 4.70 -5.38
CA ARG A 43 -14.65 4.15 -4.23
C ARG A 43 -14.49 5.18 -3.11
N LEU A 44 -14.17 6.43 -3.46
CA LEU A 44 -14.12 7.54 -2.50
C LEU A 44 -15.47 7.69 -1.79
N GLY A 45 -16.57 7.72 -2.54
CA GLY A 45 -17.93 7.82 -1.99
C GLY A 45 -18.26 6.65 -1.06
N ALA A 46 -17.90 5.42 -1.44
CA ALA A 46 -18.20 4.21 -0.67
C ALA A 46 -17.35 4.07 0.61
N MET A 47 -16.04 4.37 0.53
CA MET A 47 -15.11 4.10 1.64
C MET A 47 -14.84 5.31 2.53
N LEU A 48 -15.00 6.51 1.99
CA LEU A 48 -14.72 7.77 2.66
C LEU A 48 -15.89 8.77 2.46
N PRO A 49 -17.12 8.39 2.83
CA PRO A 49 -18.29 9.26 2.61
C PRO A 49 -18.09 10.62 3.26
N GLY A 50 -18.45 11.67 2.50
CA GLY A 50 -18.34 13.07 2.93
C GLY A 50 -16.96 13.70 2.72
N VAL A 51 -15.94 12.93 2.28
CA VAL A 51 -14.64 13.48 1.90
C VAL A 51 -14.73 14.11 0.51
N PRO A 52 -14.34 15.39 0.33
CA PRO A 52 -14.43 16.05 -0.97
C PRO A 52 -13.39 15.49 -1.96
N ALA A 53 -13.82 15.30 -3.21
CA ALA A 53 -12.92 15.08 -4.33
C ALA A 53 -12.31 16.42 -4.75
N LEU A 54 -10.98 16.50 -4.78
CA LEU A 54 -10.24 17.74 -5.03
C LEU A 54 -9.14 17.52 -6.07
N SER A 55 -8.59 18.62 -6.61
CA SER A 55 -7.34 18.54 -7.38
C SER A 55 -6.17 18.15 -6.47
N VAL A 56 -5.09 17.62 -7.05
CA VAL A 56 -3.90 17.22 -6.27
C VAL A 56 -3.31 18.40 -5.52
N GLU A 57 -3.28 19.57 -6.15
CA GLU A 57 -2.75 20.81 -5.58
C GLU A 57 -3.60 21.28 -4.39
N GLU A 58 -4.92 21.15 -4.47
CA GLU A 58 -5.82 21.50 -3.36
C GLU A 58 -5.66 20.53 -2.18
N VAL A 59 -5.54 19.23 -2.46
CA VAL A 59 -5.22 18.22 -1.45
C VAL A 59 -3.91 18.56 -0.75
N ALA A 60 -2.86 18.88 -1.55
CA ALA A 60 -1.55 19.21 -1.03
C ALA A 60 -1.54 20.42 -0.09
N ARG A 61 -2.28 21.49 -0.46
CA ARG A 61 -2.31 22.72 0.34
C ARG A 61 -3.13 22.62 1.61
N ARG A 62 -4.05 21.64 1.73
CA ARG A 62 -4.97 21.52 2.88
C ARG A 62 -4.47 20.56 3.95
N ALA A 63 -3.53 19.69 3.62
CA ALA A 63 -3.13 18.57 4.44
C ALA A 63 -1.84 18.83 5.23
N GLU A 64 -1.79 18.39 6.48
CA GLU A 64 -0.54 18.23 7.24
C GLU A 64 0.20 16.98 6.83
N VAL A 65 -0.52 15.94 6.37
CA VAL A 65 0.01 14.67 5.86
C VAL A 65 -0.50 14.44 4.45
N LEU A 66 0.39 14.31 3.48
CA LEU A 66 0.08 13.89 2.12
C LEU A 66 0.37 12.40 1.98
N LEU A 67 -0.66 11.61 1.71
CA LEU A 67 -0.55 10.19 1.42
C LEU A 67 -0.59 9.95 -0.09
N PHE A 68 0.53 9.63 -0.70
CA PHE A 68 0.65 9.29 -2.12
C PHE A 68 0.40 7.81 -2.33
N ALA A 69 -0.74 7.48 -2.96
CA ALA A 69 -1.15 6.12 -3.30
C ALA A 69 -1.34 5.95 -4.82
N VAL A 70 -0.50 6.61 -5.59
CA VAL A 70 -0.44 6.55 -7.06
C VAL A 70 0.40 5.35 -7.53
N PRO A 71 0.29 4.93 -8.80
CA PRO A 71 1.21 3.97 -9.41
C PRO A 71 2.67 4.38 -9.27
N ASP A 72 3.55 3.39 -9.17
CA ASP A 72 4.98 3.60 -8.90
C ASP A 72 5.66 4.51 -9.94
N ASP A 73 5.28 4.39 -11.20
CA ASP A 73 5.82 5.17 -12.33
C ASP A 73 5.29 6.62 -12.35
N GLU A 74 4.16 6.89 -11.74
CA GLU A 74 3.59 8.24 -11.64
C GLU A 74 4.13 9.03 -10.44
N LEU A 75 4.64 8.34 -9.41
CA LEU A 75 5.00 8.97 -8.12
C LEU A 75 6.07 10.05 -8.29
N GLY A 76 7.19 9.73 -8.91
CA GLY A 76 8.30 10.67 -9.08
C GLY A 76 7.91 11.93 -9.87
N PRO A 77 7.34 11.79 -11.10
CA PRO A 77 6.87 12.93 -11.89
C PRO A 77 5.84 13.80 -11.15
N LEU A 78 4.92 13.18 -10.41
CA LEU A 78 3.90 13.90 -9.64
C LEU A 78 4.52 14.74 -8.50
N VAL A 79 5.42 14.17 -7.73
CA VAL A 79 6.12 14.86 -6.64
C VAL A 79 6.96 16.02 -7.19
N GLU A 80 7.65 15.82 -8.30
CA GLU A 80 8.41 16.87 -8.97
C GLU A 80 7.49 18.01 -9.45
N GLY A 81 6.34 17.67 -10.05
CA GLY A 81 5.33 18.64 -10.49
C GLY A 81 4.80 19.49 -9.32
N LEU A 82 4.42 18.87 -8.22
CA LEU A 82 3.94 19.56 -7.02
C LEU A 82 5.01 20.46 -6.38
N ALA A 83 6.27 20.02 -6.38
CA ALA A 83 7.39 20.83 -5.89
C ALA A 83 7.61 22.08 -6.77
N LYS A 84 7.57 21.94 -8.10
CA LYS A 84 7.65 23.08 -9.03
C LYS A 84 6.52 24.08 -8.86
N LEU A 85 5.32 23.61 -8.50
CA LEU A 85 4.14 24.44 -8.23
C LEU A 85 4.14 25.04 -6.81
N GLY A 86 5.14 24.76 -5.98
CA GLY A 86 5.21 25.25 -4.61
C GLY A 86 4.08 24.72 -3.73
N CYS A 87 3.62 23.49 -3.94
CA CYS A 87 2.49 22.92 -3.21
C CYS A 87 2.90 22.29 -1.88
N PHE A 88 4.17 22.05 -1.61
CA PHE A 88 4.66 21.54 -0.34
C PHE A 88 4.88 22.66 0.67
N THR A 89 4.61 22.36 1.94
CA THR A 89 4.81 23.27 3.08
C THR A 89 5.90 22.69 4.00
N ALA A 90 6.74 23.55 4.55
CA ALA A 90 7.77 23.14 5.52
C ALA A 90 7.12 22.46 6.74
N GLY A 91 7.66 21.28 7.11
CA GLY A 91 7.14 20.45 8.18
C GLY A 91 5.94 19.56 7.82
N GLN A 92 5.41 19.66 6.60
CA GLN A 92 4.37 18.78 6.09
C GLN A 92 4.91 17.35 5.93
N LEU A 93 4.18 16.34 6.35
CA LEU A 93 4.54 14.94 6.11
C LEU A 93 4.16 14.53 4.68
N ALA A 94 5.14 14.10 3.90
CA ALA A 94 4.94 13.50 2.58
C ALA A 94 5.22 12.00 2.68
N ILE A 95 4.17 11.19 2.53
CA ILE A 95 4.23 9.72 2.71
C ILE A 95 3.81 9.06 1.42
N HIS A 96 4.61 8.13 0.90
CA HIS A 96 4.17 7.26 -0.20
C HIS A 96 4.05 5.80 0.24
N VAL A 97 3.24 5.05 -0.52
CA VAL A 97 2.97 3.63 -0.25
C VAL A 97 3.55 2.68 -1.30
N ALA A 98 4.43 3.15 -2.18
CA ALA A 98 5.12 2.32 -3.16
C ALA A 98 6.09 1.35 -2.48
N GLY A 99 6.10 0.10 -2.91
CA GLY A 99 6.93 -0.94 -2.29
C GLY A 99 8.40 -0.83 -2.65
N ARG A 100 8.69 -0.50 -3.93
CA ARG A 100 10.05 -0.51 -4.50
C ARG A 100 10.90 0.71 -4.16
N TYR A 101 10.27 1.84 -3.81
CA TYR A 101 10.95 3.08 -3.53
C TYR A 101 11.13 3.30 -2.02
N GLY A 102 12.26 3.89 -1.65
CA GLY A 102 12.45 4.50 -0.34
C GLY A 102 12.08 5.98 -0.37
N VAL A 103 12.67 6.78 0.51
CA VAL A 103 12.33 8.21 0.61
C VAL A 103 12.96 9.07 -0.50
N SER A 104 13.94 8.57 -1.23
CA SER A 104 14.66 9.30 -2.27
C SER A 104 13.74 9.79 -3.40
N VAL A 105 12.68 9.06 -3.74
CA VAL A 105 11.69 9.49 -4.74
C VAL A 105 10.92 10.76 -4.31
N LEU A 106 10.88 11.05 -3.02
CA LEU A 106 10.27 12.27 -2.44
C LEU A 106 11.27 13.41 -2.25
N GLU A 107 12.50 13.31 -2.77
CA GLU A 107 13.53 14.33 -2.59
C GLU A 107 13.07 15.75 -3.02
N PRO A 108 12.31 15.95 -4.13
CA PRO A 108 11.78 17.26 -4.47
C PRO A 108 10.90 17.87 -3.36
N ALA A 109 10.10 17.05 -2.66
CA ALA A 109 9.31 17.48 -1.50
C ALA A 109 10.20 17.79 -0.30
N ALA A 110 11.22 16.97 -0.04
CA ALA A 110 12.17 17.20 1.05
C ALA A 110 12.94 18.52 0.86
N ARG A 111 13.37 18.83 -0.36
CA ARG A 111 14.00 20.13 -0.67
C ARG A 111 13.07 21.33 -0.45
N ALA A 112 11.77 21.14 -0.56
CA ALA A 112 10.76 22.14 -0.21
C ALA A 112 10.45 22.22 1.30
N GLY A 113 11.13 21.41 2.13
CA GLY A 113 10.99 21.39 3.58
C GLY A 113 9.99 20.38 4.11
N ALA A 114 9.43 19.50 3.28
CA ALA A 114 8.56 18.42 3.74
C ALA A 114 9.37 17.31 4.44
N LEU A 115 8.72 16.61 5.36
CA LEU A 115 9.25 15.45 6.07
C LEU A 115 8.81 14.18 5.34
N THR A 116 9.75 13.40 4.83
CA THR A 116 9.48 12.31 3.89
C THR A 116 9.55 10.92 4.53
N LEU A 117 8.54 10.10 4.22
CA LEU A 117 8.45 8.70 4.67
C LEU A 117 7.98 7.79 3.54
N ALA A 118 8.44 6.55 3.53
CA ALA A 118 7.92 5.47 2.71
C ALA A 118 7.27 4.42 3.62
N VAL A 119 5.97 4.15 3.44
CA VAL A 119 5.18 3.27 4.31
C VAL A 119 4.37 2.32 3.44
N HIS A 120 4.90 1.12 3.18
CA HIS A 120 4.31 0.17 2.24
C HIS A 120 3.62 -0.99 2.96
N PRO A 121 2.29 -1.16 2.85
CA PRO A 121 1.57 -2.32 3.34
C PRO A 121 1.88 -3.56 2.48
N ALA A 122 2.37 -4.64 3.10
CA ALA A 122 2.72 -5.88 2.41
C ALA A 122 1.47 -6.76 2.17
N MET A 123 0.49 -6.23 1.43
CA MET A 123 -0.73 -6.96 1.08
C MET A 123 -1.27 -6.54 -0.29
N THR A 124 -2.16 -7.35 -0.85
CA THR A 124 -2.93 -7.01 -2.05
C THR A 124 -4.24 -6.32 -1.66
N PHE A 125 -4.65 -5.30 -2.42
CA PHE A 125 -5.86 -4.53 -2.16
C PHE A 125 -6.94 -4.80 -3.20
N THR A 126 -8.15 -5.05 -2.74
CA THR A 126 -9.35 -5.23 -3.57
C THR A 126 -10.08 -3.91 -3.84
N GLY A 127 -9.88 -2.91 -2.99
CA GLY A 127 -10.55 -1.61 -3.04
C GLY A 127 -11.92 -1.63 -2.35
N THR A 128 -12.13 -2.55 -1.41
CA THR A 128 -13.35 -2.69 -0.62
C THR A 128 -13.08 -2.54 0.88
N SER A 129 -14.14 -2.46 1.68
CA SER A 129 -14.05 -2.38 3.15
C SER A 129 -13.35 -3.60 3.78
N LEU A 130 -13.31 -4.73 3.09
CA LEU A 130 -12.56 -5.92 3.54
C LEU A 130 -11.07 -5.64 3.69
N ASP A 131 -10.52 -4.74 2.89
CA ASP A 131 -9.12 -4.37 2.97
C ASP A 131 -8.79 -3.71 4.32
N VAL A 132 -9.70 -2.92 4.87
CA VAL A 132 -9.52 -2.27 6.18
C VAL A 132 -9.36 -3.31 7.30
N ALA A 133 -10.16 -4.37 7.27
CA ALA A 133 -10.02 -5.47 8.24
C ALA A 133 -8.70 -6.23 8.06
N ARG A 134 -8.22 -6.38 6.83
CA ARG A 134 -6.96 -7.05 6.50
C ARG A 134 -5.70 -6.25 6.86
N LEU A 135 -5.83 -4.95 7.13
CA LEU A 135 -4.72 -4.14 7.64
C LEU A 135 -4.33 -4.54 9.06
N VAL A 136 -5.25 -5.10 9.84
CA VAL A 136 -4.95 -5.56 11.21
C VAL A 136 -3.93 -6.70 11.17
N GLY A 137 -2.77 -6.47 11.79
CA GLY A 137 -1.64 -7.42 11.78
C GLY A 137 -0.83 -7.42 10.47
N CYS A 138 -1.25 -6.69 9.43
CA CYS A 138 -0.50 -6.58 8.18
C CYS A 138 0.89 -5.97 8.45
N PRO A 139 1.99 -6.57 7.95
CA PRO A 139 3.30 -5.94 8.03
C PRO A 139 3.40 -4.76 7.09
N PHE A 140 3.97 -3.66 7.59
CA PHE A 140 4.25 -2.46 6.80
C PHE A 140 5.75 -2.18 6.79
N ALA A 141 6.37 -2.15 5.63
CA ALA A 141 7.73 -1.67 5.50
C ALA A 141 7.79 -0.16 5.68
N VAL A 142 8.53 0.30 6.67
CA VAL A 142 8.75 1.72 6.96
C VAL A 142 10.20 2.08 6.67
N THR A 143 10.40 3.07 5.80
CA THR A 143 11.70 3.69 5.55
C THR A 143 11.58 5.19 5.78
N ALA A 144 12.44 5.74 6.61
CA ALA A 144 12.50 7.16 6.93
C ALA A 144 13.85 7.51 7.55
N PRO A 145 14.25 8.78 7.58
CA PRO A 145 15.33 9.24 8.47
C PRO A 145 15.05 8.83 9.92
N ALA A 146 16.10 8.50 10.68
CA ALA A 146 15.97 7.95 12.04
C ALA A 146 15.07 8.80 12.97
N THR A 147 15.07 10.12 12.80
CA THR A 147 14.25 11.05 13.58
C THR A 147 12.75 10.97 13.24
N LEU A 148 12.39 10.46 12.06
CA LEU A 148 11.02 10.35 11.57
C LEU A 148 10.44 8.92 11.67
N LEU A 149 11.29 7.90 11.87
CA LEU A 149 10.85 6.51 12.02
C LEU A 149 9.72 6.34 13.04
N PRO A 150 9.77 6.96 14.25
CA PRO A 150 8.69 6.82 15.23
C PRO A 150 7.33 7.32 14.71
N ILE A 151 7.32 8.34 13.85
CA ILE A 151 6.08 8.88 13.25
C ILE A 151 5.47 7.85 12.29
N GLY A 152 6.29 7.28 11.39
CA GLY A 152 5.84 6.25 10.47
C GLY A 152 5.34 5.00 11.18
N GLN A 153 6.06 4.56 12.22
CA GLN A 153 5.67 3.41 13.04
C GLN A 153 4.35 3.65 13.80
N ALA A 154 4.15 4.86 14.34
CA ALA A 154 2.91 5.23 15.02
C ALA A 154 1.72 5.20 14.05
N LEU A 155 1.85 5.82 12.87
CA LEU A 155 0.79 5.82 11.86
C LEU A 155 0.42 4.39 11.41
N VAL A 156 1.40 3.51 11.22
CA VAL A 156 1.14 2.10 10.90
C VAL A 156 0.38 1.42 12.04
N THR A 157 0.82 1.59 13.27
CA THR A 157 0.16 0.99 14.45
C THR A 157 -1.29 1.49 14.59
N GLU A 158 -1.55 2.76 14.31
CA GLU A 158 -2.89 3.34 14.34
C GLU A 158 -3.83 2.74 13.27
N THR A 159 -3.31 2.24 12.16
CA THR A 159 -4.11 1.47 11.18
C THR A 159 -4.31 0.00 11.58
N GLY A 160 -3.75 -0.43 12.70
CA GLY A 160 -3.76 -1.82 13.14
C GLY A 160 -2.64 -2.68 12.54
N GLY A 161 -1.77 -2.11 11.73
CA GLY A 161 -0.65 -2.81 11.09
C GLY A 161 0.57 -2.98 12.02
N THR A 162 1.53 -3.77 11.57
CA THR A 162 2.79 -4.03 12.26
C THR A 162 3.94 -3.38 11.51
N PRO A 163 4.60 -2.35 12.05
CA PRO A 163 5.70 -1.69 11.37
C PRO A 163 6.98 -2.53 11.37
N VAL A 164 7.61 -2.64 10.21
CA VAL A 164 8.91 -3.28 9.99
C VAL A 164 9.85 -2.27 9.34
N VAL A 165 11.00 -1.99 9.93
CA VAL A 165 11.96 -1.05 9.34
C VAL A 165 12.70 -1.74 8.21
N VAL A 166 12.68 -1.11 7.02
CA VAL A 166 13.42 -1.54 5.83
C VAL A 166 14.34 -0.39 5.42
N ALA A 167 15.63 -0.67 5.22
CA ALA A 167 16.59 0.35 4.81
C ALA A 167 16.31 0.84 3.37
N GLU A 168 16.77 2.05 3.06
CA GLU A 168 16.57 2.66 1.73
C GLU A 168 17.12 1.76 0.61
N GLU A 169 18.34 1.27 0.80
CA GLU A 169 19.06 0.40 -0.13
C GLU A 169 18.41 -0.96 -0.33
N ASP A 170 17.66 -1.45 0.66
CA ASP A 170 17.01 -2.77 0.62
C ASP A 170 15.62 -2.75 -0.04
N ARG A 171 15.03 -1.58 -0.31
CA ARG A 171 13.68 -1.46 -0.87
C ARG A 171 13.49 -2.23 -2.18
N GLY A 172 14.48 -2.19 -3.06
CA GLY A 172 14.43 -2.93 -4.33
C GLY A 172 14.33 -4.44 -4.13
N LEU A 173 15.18 -5.00 -3.26
CA LEU A 173 15.20 -6.42 -2.94
C LEU A 173 13.94 -6.85 -2.16
N TYR A 174 13.52 -6.04 -1.19
CA TYR A 174 12.27 -6.24 -0.46
C TYR A 174 11.08 -6.35 -1.42
N HIS A 175 10.91 -5.38 -2.32
CA HIS A 175 9.81 -5.39 -3.28
C HIS A 175 9.89 -6.58 -4.25
N ALA A 176 11.10 -6.90 -4.73
CA ALA A 176 11.31 -8.06 -5.59
C ALA A 176 10.91 -9.37 -4.91
N ALA A 177 11.22 -9.55 -3.63
CA ALA A 177 10.83 -10.74 -2.88
C ALA A 177 9.31 -10.87 -2.76
N LEU A 178 8.60 -9.78 -2.42
CA LEU A 178 7.13 -9.80 -2.33
C LEU A 178 6.47 -10.04 -3.69
N ALA A 179 6.94 -9.34 -4.73
CA ALA A 179 6.42 -9.51 -6.09
C ALA A 179 6.68 -10.93 -6.62
N HIS A 180 7.86 -11.48 -6.35
CA HIS A 180 8.20 -12.85 -6.70
C HIS A 180 7.22 -13.84 -6.06
N GLY A 181 7.05 -13.78 -4.74
CA GLY A 181 6.15 -14.70 -4.03
C GLY A 181 4.70 -14.57 -4.49
N ALA A 182 4.17 -13.35 -4.53
CA ALA A 182 2.76 -13.12 -4.86
C ALA A 182 2.44 -13.38 -6.34
N ASN A 183 3.22 -12.80 -7.28
CA ASN A 183 2.89 -12.87 -8.70
C ASN A 183 3.18 -14.24 -9.31
N HIS A 184 4.26 -14.92 -8.88
CA HIS A 184 4.52 -16.28 -9.35
C HIS A 184 3.49 -17.28 -8.81
N LEU A 185 3.01 -17.10 -7.56
CA LEU A 185 1.91 -17.89 -7.05
C LEU A 185 0.66 -17.78 -7.95
N VAL A 186 0.25 -16.56 -8.30
CA VAL A 186 -0.88 -16.33 -9.21
C VAL A 186 -0.64 -16.99 -10.56
N THR A 187 0.56 -16.87 -11.11
CA THR A 187 0.93 -17.46 -12.41
C THR A 187 0.86 -18.98 -12.36
N LEU A 188 1.44 -19.61 -11.35
CA LEU A 188 1.44 -21.06 -11.17
C LEU A 188 0.02 -21.61 -11.01
N VAL A 189 -0.79 -20.97 -10.18
CA VAL A 189 -2.19 -21.37 -9.96
C VAL A 189 -3.00 -21.25 -11.26
N ALA A 190 -2.87 -20.11 -11.96
CA ALA A 190 -3.57 -19.92 -13.24
C ALA A 190 -3.16 -20.92 -14.31
N GLN A 191 -1.87 -21.31 -14.37
CA GLN A 191 -1.40 -22.35 -15.28
C GLN A 191 -2.00 -23.73 -14.93
N SER A 192 -2.00 -24.09 -13.64
CA SER A 192 -2.58 -25.35 -13.16
C SER A 192 -4.08 -25.44 -13.44
N MET A 193 -4.80 -24.34 -13.24
CA MET A 193 -6.23 -24.26 -13.57
C MET A 193 -6.49 -24.50 -15.05
N ARG A 194 -5.73 -23.88 -15.96
CA ARG A 194 -5.87 -24.11 -17.42
C ARG A 194 -5.64 -25.56 -17.82
N VAL A 195 -4.66 -26.23 -17.20
CA VAL A 195 -4.43 -27.67 -17.47
C VAL A 195 -5.63 -28.52 -17.04
N LEU A 196 -6.19 -28.27 -15.86
CA LEU A 196 -7.39 -28.98 -15.38
C LEU A 196 -8.63 -28.72 -16.25
N GLU A 197 -8.82 -27.48 -16.69
CA GLU A 197 -9.86 -27.11 -17.65
C GLU A 197 -9.74 -27.90 -18.96
N ALA A 198 -8.53 -28.06 -19.48
CA ALA A 198 -8.28 -28.86 -20.68
C ALA A 198 -8.57 -30.37 -20.48
N LEU A 199 -8.55 -30.83 -19.24
CA LEU A 199 -8.94 -32.20 -18.84
C LEU A 199 -10.44 -32.36 -18.55
N GLY A 200 -11.24 -31.25 -18.71
CA GLY A 200 -12.69 -31.27 -18.49
C GLY A 200 -13.12 -31.04 -17.04
N VAL A 201 -12.23 -30.54 -16.17
CA VAL A 201 -12.61 -30.17 -14.79
C VAL A 201 -13.37 -28.84 -14.81
N GLU A 202 -14.65 -28.86 -14.45
CA GLU A 202 -15.54 -27.70 -14.54
C GLU A 202 -15.21 -26.56 -13.55
N ALA A 203 -14.65 -26.87 -12.38
CA ALA A 203 -14.34 -25.92 -11.34
C ALA A 203 -12.87 -26.08 -10.83
N PRO A 204 -11.85 -25.82 -11.66
CA PRO A 204 -10.45 -26.12 -11.35
C PRO A 204 -9.94 -25.36 -10.13
N GLY A 205 -10.44 -24.15 -9.87
CA GLY A 205 -10.06 -23.41 -8.68
C GLY A 205 -10.52 -24.08 -7.38
N ALA A 206 -11.76 -24.56 -7.34
CA ALA A 206 -12.28 -25.30 -6.19
C ALA A 206 -11.56 -26.64 -6.01
N TYR A 207 -11.21 -27.30 -7.12
CA TYR A 207 -10.45 -28.54 -7.11
C TYR A 207 -9.04 -28.39 -6.52
N LEU A 208 -8.34 -27.27 -6.87
CA LEU A 208 -6.99 -27.00 -6.40
C LEU A 208 -6.94 -26.39 -4.99
N ALA A 209 -7.99 -25.70 -4.55
CA ALA A 209 -7.95 -24.89 -3.33
C ALA A 209 -7.44 -25.65 -2.08
N PRO A 210 -7.91 -26.86 -1.74
CA PRO A 210 -7.43 -27.55 -0.53
C PRO A 210 -5.95 -27.95 -0.64
N LEU A 211 -5.50 -28.34 -1.84
CA LEU A 211 -4.10 -28.71 -2.09
C LEU A 211 -3.17 -27.50 -1.98
N LEU A 212 -3.55 -26.39 -2.61
CA LEU A 212 -2.76 -25.16 -2.60
C LEU A 212 -2.70 -24.55 -1.21
N GLN A 213 -3.82 -24.57 -0.46
CA GLN A 213 -3.85 -24.06 0.92
C GLN A 213 -2.90 -24.87 1.81
N ALA A 214 -2.95 -26.21 1.75
CA ALA A 214 -2.09 -27.06 2.54
C ALA A 214 -0.59 -26.88 2.17
N ALA A 215 -0.29 -26.73 0.88
CA ALA A 215 1.08 -26.48 0.41
C ALA A 215 1.60 -25.12 0.88
N LEU A 216 0.76 -24.08 0.81
CA LEU A 216 1.12 -22.72 1.26
C LEU A 216 1.37 -22.70 2.77
N ASP A 217 0.43 -23.24 3.57
CA ASP A 217 0.54 -23.28 5.03
C ASP A 217 1.78 -24.09 5.48
N GLY A 218 2.03 -25.22 4.81
CA GLY A 218 3.24 -26.02 5.02
C GLY A 218 4.51 -25.25 4.72
N THR A 219 4.57 -24.58 3.57
CA THR A 219 5.75 -23.80 3.17
C THR A 219 6.01 -22.61 4.10
N LEU A 220 4.97 -21.88 4.49
CA LEU A 220 5.11 -20.75 5.41
C LEU A 220 5.57 -21.17 6.81
N SER A 221 5.24 -22.40 7.26
CA SER A 221 5.64 -22.90 8.58
C SER A 221 6.97 -23.66 8.58
N SER A 222 7.32 -24.37 7.49
CA SER A 222 8.40 -25.35 7.46
C SER A 222 9.38 -25.15 6.29
N GLY A 223 9.19 -24.12 5.47
CA GLY A 223 10.05 -23.83 4.32
C GLY A 223 10.05 -24.98 3.29
N GLU A 224 11.19 -25.24 2.70
CA GLU A 224 11.36 -26.27 1.65
C GLU A 224 11.08 -27.70 2.12
N SER A 225 11.14 -27.97 3.42
CA SER A 225 10.79 -29.28 3.98
C SER A 225 9.31 -29.65 3.83
N ALA A 226 8.45 -28.71 3.46
CA ALA A 226 7.05 -28.96 3.13
C ALA A 226 6.84 -29.57 1.73
N LEU A 227 7.88 -29.70 0.90
CA LEU A 227 7.79 -30.34 -0.40
C LEU A 227 7.34 -31.80 -0.22
N THR A 228 6.18 -32.12 -0.80
CA THR A 228 5.64 -33.48 -0.87
C THR A 228 5.56 -33.89 -2.32
N GLY A 229 6.13 -35.05 -2.67
CA GLY A 229 6.05 -35.55 -4.03
C GLY A 229 7.21 -36.48 -4.35
N PRO A 230 7.18 -37.20 -5.52
CA PRO A 230 8.31 -38.00 -5.91
C PRO A 230 9.49 -37.05 -6.17
N VAL A 231 10.39 -37.02 -5.21
CA VAL A 231 11.73 -36.47 -5.45
C VAL A 231 12.43 -37.51 -6.28
N ALA A 232 12.70 -37.20 -7.55
CA ALA A 232 13.49 -38.06 -8.40
C ALA A 232 14.95 -38.06 -7.96
#